data_20f1fea695346034acef34dc196e3b29
#
_entry.id   20f1fea695346034acef34dc196e3b29
#
_cell.length_a   1.000
_cell.length_b   1.000
_cell.length_c   1.000
_cell.angle_alpha   90.00
_cell.angle_beta   90.00
_cell.angle_gamma   90.00
#
_symmetry.space_group_name_H-M   'P 1'
#
loop_
_entity.id
_entity.type
_entity.pdbx_description
1 polymer ?
#
loop_
_entity_poly.entity_id
_entity_poly.type
_entity_poly.pdbx_seq_one_letter_code
_entity_poly.pdbx_strand_id
1 'polypeptide(L)'
;GYNFGNGYISWAKTNYGGYSYANAVEFSTMQAQRLGWEKYGDTQYPAHVLRYYPYGRAFKSGGNQAIVEVALTQLGNEGGQPYWSWYGFEGRVEWCACFVSWCADQCGYLESGILPKFSLCSDGVDWFEGNGQWQGKDYEPKAGDIIFFDWSNDGQDGDADHVGIVEKCENGVVYTVEGNSGDACRQNSYPVGYYEILGYGCPSY
;
A
#
# COMPACT_ATOMS: atom_id res chain seq x y z
N GLY A 1 4.62 -19.50 -11.41
CA GLY A 1 4.10 -20.84 -11.76
C GLY A 1 3.94 -21.80 -10.58
N TYR A 2 4.49 -21.50 -9.41
CA TYR A 2 4.52 -22.47 -8.29
C TYR A 2 3.15 -22.77 -7.69
N ASN A 3 2.33 -21.74 -7.44
CA ASN A 3 1.06 -21.90 -6.74
C ASN A 3 -0.08 -22.38 -7.65
N PHE A 4 -0.32 -21.65 -8.75
CA PHE A 4 -1.38 -21.94 -9.71
C PHE A 4 -0.89 -22.63 -10.99
N GLY A 5 0.41 -22.88 -11.10
CA GLY A 5 1.05 -23.43 -12.30
C GLY A 5 1.13 -22.42 -13.45
N ASN A 6 1.68 -22.88 -14.58
CA ASN A 6 1.85 -22.07 -15.79
C ASN A 6 0.51 -21.65 -16.43
N GLY A 7 -0.56 -22.40 -16.14
CA GLY A 7 -1.91 -22.09 -16.64
C GLY A 7 -2.41 -20.73 -16.18
N TYR A 8 -2.15 -20.36 -14.92
CA TYR A 8 -2.51 -19.03 -14.41
C TYR A 8 -1.74 -17.92 -15.12
N ILE A 9 -0.43 -18.07 -15.30
CA ILE A 9 0.40 -17.06 -15.96
C ILE A 9 -0.11 -16.77 -17.38
N SER A 10 -0.37 -17.82 -18.15
CA SER A 10 -0.89 -17.69 -19.52
C SER A 10 -2.28 -17.05 -19.53
N TRP A 11 -3.17 -17.49 -18.64
CA TRP A 11 -4.52 -16.97 -18.54
C TRP A 11 -4.56 -15.50 -18.12
N ALA A 12 -3.79 -15.10 -17.08
CA ALA A 12 -3.70 -13.72 -16.60
C ALA A 12 -3.12 -12.78 -17.65
N LYS A 13 -2.08 -13.22 -18.39
CA LYS A 13 -1.50 -12.43 -19.49
C LYS A 13 -2.50 -12.24 -20.64
N THR A 14 -3.23 -13.27 -20.99
CA THR A 14 -4.18 -13.24 -22.14
C THR A 14 -5.41 -12.37 -21.82
N ASN A 15 -5.93 -12.46 -20.59
CA ASN A 15 -7.20 -11.80 -20.26
C ASN A 15 -7.02 -10.41 -19.62
N TYR A 16 -5.88 -10.16 -18.95
CA TYR A 16 -5.67 -8.96 -18.13
C TYR A 16 -4.30 -8.27 -18.37
N GLY A 17 -3.49 -8.80 -19.27
CA GLY A 17 -2.15 -8.24 -19.53
C GLY A 17 -1.10 -8.56 -18.47
N GLY A 18 -1.48 -9.10 -17.30
CA GLY A 18 -0.57 -9.42 -16.22
C GLY A 18 -1.27 -9.92 -14.95
N TYR A 19 -0.50 -9.98 -13.88
CA TYR A 19 -0.96 -10.42 -12.56
C TYR A 19 -1.70 -9.29 -11.82
N SER A 20 -2.76 -9.65 -11.10
CA SER A 20 -3.36 -8.87 -10.02
C SER A 20 -3.95 -9.82 -8.97
N TYR A 21 -4.17 -9.33 -7.74
CA TYR A 21 -4.87 -10.10 -6.71
C TYR A 21 -6.28 -10.49 -7.19
N ALA A 22 -7.00 -9.56 -7.78
CA ALA A 22 -8.36 -9.80 -8.28
C ALA A 22 -8.42 -10.95 -9.30
N ASN A 23 -7.50 -10.96 -10.28
CA ASN A 23 -7.48 -12.05 -11.27
C ASN A 23 -6.93 -13.36 -10.71
N ALA A 24 -6.12 -13.33 -9.64
CA ALA A 24 -5.70 -14.53 -8.92
C ALA A 24 -6.87 -15.17 -8.16
N VAL A 25 -7.73 -14.35 -7.53
CA VAL A 25 -8.97 -14.81 -6.88
C VAL A 25 -9.93 -15.41 -7.90
N GLU A 26 -10.15 -14.73 -9.03
CA GLU A 26 -11.01 -15.20 -10.10
C GLU A 26 -10.53 -16.54 -10.67
N PHE A 27 -9.25 -16.66 -10.98
CA PHE A 27 -8.65 -17.92 -11.46
C PHE A 27 -8.77 -19.04 -10.44
N SER A 28 -8.51 -18.75 -9.15
CA SER A 28 -8.66 -19.71 -8.06
C SER A 28 -10.10 -20.24 -7.98
N THR A 29 -11.08 -19.34 -8.00
CA THR A 29 -12.50 -19.68 -7.92
C THR A 29 -12.94 -20.51 -9.13
N MET A 30 -12.58 -20.11 -10.34
CA MET A 30 -12.88 -20.84 -11.57
C MET A 30 -12.29 -22.26 -11.56
N GLN A 31 -11.05 -22.43 -11.12
CA GLN A 31 -10.41 -23.74 -11.07
C GLN A 31 -11.00 -24.62 -9.95
N ALA A 32 -11.29 -24.04 -8.79
CA ALA A 32 -11.95 -24.76 -7.69
C ALA A 32 -13.32 -25.32 -8.14
N GLN A 33 -14.14 -24.51 -8.77
CA GLN A 33 -15.45 -24.91 -9.33
C GLN A 33 -15.28 -26.03 -10.37
N ARG A 34 -14.30 -25.88 -11.30
CA ARG A 34 -14.04 -26.90 -12.35
C ARG A 34 -13.63 -28.25 -11.79
N LEU A 35 -12.89 -28.25 -10.65
CA LEU A 35 -12.35 -29.46 -10.03
C LEU A 35 -13.25 -30.02 -8.92
N GLY A 36 -14.31 -29.31 -8.55
CA GLY A 36 -15.14 -29.66 -7.40
C GLY A 36 -14.42 -29.52 -6.06
N TRP A 37 -13.46 -28.62 -5.96
CA TRP A 37 -12.67 -28.38 -4.77
C TRP A 37 -13.20 -27.16 -4.00
N GLU A 38 -13.00 -27.15 -2.68
CA GLU A 38 -13.36 -26.00 -1.84
C GLU A 38 -12.48 -24.78 -2.16
N LYS A 39 -11.20 -25.00 -2.45
CA LYS A 39 -10.21 -23.96 -2.76
C LYS A 39 -9.18 -24.48 -3.78
N TYR A 40 -8.70 -23.60 -4.65
CA TYR A 40 -7.61 -23.89 -5.59
C TYR A 40 -6.47 -22.91 -5.41
N GLY A 41 -5.34 -23.40 -4.88
CA GLY A 41 -4.14 -22.60 -4.64
C GLY A 41 -4.30 -21.54 -3.56
N ASP A 42 -3.27 -20.72 -3.42
CA ASP A 42 -3.23 -19.58 -2.49
C ASP A 42 -3.27 -18.28 -3.30
N THR A 43 -4.36 -17.53 -3.21
CA THR A 43 -4.55 -16.26 -3.93
C THR A 43 -3.59 -15.17 -3.44
N GLN A 44 -3.07 -15.31 -2.21
CA GLN A 44 -2.07 -14.42 -1.62
C GLN A 44 -0.63 -14.92 -1.80
N TYR A 45 -0.42 -16.01 -2.54
CA TYR A 45 0.91 -16.60 -2.71
C TYR A 45 1.99 -15.62 -3.15
N PRO A 46 1.76 -14.69 -4.09
CA PRO A 46 2.76 -13.68 -4.41
C PRO A 46 3.14 -12.83 -3.21
N ALA A 47 2.18 -12.33 -2.44
CA ALA A 47 2.43 -11.57 -1.23
C ALA A 47 3.19 -12.42 -0.18
N HIS A 48 2.81 -13.70 -0.02
CA HIS A 48 3.48 -14.63 0.88
C HIS A 48 4.93 -14.94 0.48
N VAL A 49 5.21 -15.05 -0.82
CA VAL A 49 6.57 -15.27 -1.32
C VAL A 49 7.38 -13.99 -1.24
N LEU A 50 6.80 -12.89 -1.68
CA LEU A 50 7.49 -11.63 -1.82
C LEU A 50 7.88 -11.01 -0.46
N ARG A 51 7.19 -11.35 0.64
CA ARG A 51 7.62 -10.93 1.98
C ARG A 51 9.00 -11.47 2.41
N TYR A 52 9.53 -12.49 1.72
CA TYR A 52 10.87 -13.03 1.95
C TYR A 52 11.93 -12.47 1.00
N TYR A 53 11.51 -11.67 0.02
CA TYR A 53 12.40 -11.01 -0.93
C TYR A 53 12.35 -9.50 -0.70
N PRO A 54 13.46 -8.85 -0.34
CA PRO A 54 13.51 -7.39 -0.23
C PRO A 54 13.26 -6.78 -1.62
N TYR A 55 12.11 -6.18 -1.81
CA TYR A 55 11.68 -5.60 -3.08
C TYR A 55 12.64 -4.52 -3.59
N GLY A 56 13.18 -3.70 -2.72
CA GLY A 56 14.14 -2.66 -3.08
C GLY A 56 15.42 -3.15 -3.78
N ARG A 57 15.71 -4.46 -3.70
CA ARG A 57 16.84 -5.07 -4.43
C ARG A 57 16.46 -5.57 -5.82
N ALA A 58 15.18 -5.76 -6.10
CA ALA A 58 14.67 -6.24 -7.39
C ALA A 58 14.30 -5.09 -8.34
N PHE A 59 13.96 -3.94 -7.81
CA PHE A 59 13.62 -2.77 -8.61
C PHE A 59 14.88 -2.01 -8.98
N LYS A 60 15.23 -2.05 -10.26
CA LYS A 60 16.31 -1.23 -10.83
C LYS A 60 15.95 0.26 -10.92
N SER A 61 14.71 0.63 -10.66
CA SER A 61 14.25 1.99 -10.52
C SER A 61 14.13 2.32 -9.05
N GLY A 62 15.17 2.88 -8.44
CA GLY A 62 15.05 3.58 -7.18
C GLY A 62 14.14 4.80 -7.32
N GLY A 63 13.75 5.42 -6.21
CA GLY A 63 12.93 6.61 -6.21
C GLY A 63 11.45 6.33 -5.94
N ASN A 64 10.64 7.32 -6.17
CA ASN A 64 9.23 7.37 -5.76
C ASN A 64 8.36 6.24 -6.33
N GLN A 65 8.65 5.70 -7.51
CA GLN A 65 7.85 4.65 -8.14
C GLN A 65 7.99 3.30 -7.42
N ALA A 66 9.12 3.01 -6.79
CA ALA A 66 9.35 1.71 -6.15
C ALA A 66 8.37 1.44 -4.99
N ILE A 67 8.09 2.43 -4.13
CA ILE A 67 7.15 2.26 -3.02
C ILE A 67 5.71 2.07 -3.52
N VAL A 68 5.34 2.74 -4.60
CA VAL A 68 4.03 2.58 -5.25
C VAL A 68 3.87 1.15 -5.78
N GLU A 69 4.87 0.63 -6.47
CA GLU A 69 4.84 -0.73 -7.00
C GLU A 69 4.73 -1.77 -5.89
N VAL A 70 5.48 -1.60 -4.79
CA VAL A 70 5.35 -2.44 -3.59
C VAL A 70 3.93 -2.39 -3.04
N ALA A 71 3.37 -1.21 -2.84
CA ALA A 71 2.03 -1.02 -2.30
C ALA A 71 0.96 -1.68 -3.17
N LEU A 72 1.03 -1.51 -4.50
CA LEU A 72 0.09 -2.10 -5.45
C LEU A 72 0.06 -3.64 -5.40
N THR A 73 1.19 -4.29 -5.07
CA THR A 73 1.22 -5.75 -4.92
C THR A 73 0.46 -6.25 -3.70
N GLN A 74 0.11 -5.37 -2.77
CA GLN A 74 -0.57 -5.70 -1.52
C GLN A 74 -2.09 -5.58 -1.60
N LEU A 75 -2.62 -5.12 -2.73
CA LEU A 75 -4.06 -4.93 -2.91
C LEU A 75 -4.86 -6.19 -2.59
N GLY A 76 -5.93 -6.02 -1.80
CA GLY A 76 -6.82 -7.09 -1.35
C GLY A 76 -6.32 -7.88 -0.14
N ASN A 77 -5.16 -7.56 0.46
CA ASN A 77 -4.79 -8.10 1.76
C ASN A 77 -5.73 -7.54 2.83
N GLU A 78 -6.22 -8.39 3.73
CA GLU A 78 -7.17 -8.06 4.79
C GLU A 78 -6.54 -8.31 6.17
N GLY A 79 -7.02 -7.58 7.20
CA GLY A 79 -6.63 -7.74 8.61
C GLY A 79 -5.22 -7.29 8.96
N GLY A 80 -4.39 -6.93 8.00
CA GLY A 80 -3.09 -6.30 8.17
C GLY A 80 -2.01 -7.08 8.92
N GLN A 81 -2.23 -8.39 9.19
CA GLN A 81 -1.30 -9.21 9.99
C GLN A 81 0.15 -9.16 9.48
N PRO A 82 0.47 -9.18 8.16
CA PRO A 82 1.85 -9.06 7.68
C PRO A 82 2.54 -7.75 8.06
N TYR A 83 1.80 -6.66 8.27
CA TYR A 83 2.31 -5.32 8.52
C TYR A 83 2.46 -5.03 10.01
N TRP A 84 1.38 -5.23 10.80
CA TRP A 84 1.44 -4.96 12.23
C TRP A 84 2.33 -5.96 12.99
N SER A 85 2.38 -7.25 12.58
CA SER A 85 3.29 -8.22 13.20
C SER A 85 4.76 -7.98 12.81
N TRP A 86 5.04 -7.55 11.56
CA TRP A 86 6.38 -7.11 11.16
C TRP A 86 6.84 -5.89 11.96
N TYR A 87 5.92 -4.96 12.23
CA TYR A 87 6.22 -3.78 13.05
C TYR A 87 6.64 -4.16 14.47
N GLY A 88 6.07 -5.22 15.03
CA GLY A 88 6.35 -5.76 16.36
C GLY A 88 5.13 -5.89 17.27
N PHE A 89 3.93 -5.71 16.76
CA PHE A 89 2.70 -5.92 17.53
C PHE A 89 2.33 -7.40 17.60
N GLU A 90 1.88 -7.85 18.79
CA GLU A 90 1.45 -9.23 19.03
C GLU A 90 0.00 -9.50 18.63
N GLY A 91 -0.79 -8.47 18.40
CA GLY A 91 -2.21 -8.55 18.05
C GLY A 91 -2.60 -7.47 17.04
N ARG A 92 -3.83 -7.57 16.52
CA ARG A 92 -4.38 -6.60 15.57
C ARG A 92 -4.43 -5.19 16.19
N VAL A 93 -3.88 -4.24 15.46
CA VAL A 93 -3.97 -2.80 15.72
C VAL A 93 -4.49 -2.10 14.47
N GLU A 94 -4.74 -0.79 14.54
CA GLU A 94 -4.88 0.03 13.33
C GLU A 94 -3.55 0.01 12.57
N TRP A 95 -3.57 -0.36 11.29
CA TRP A 95 -2.34 -0.77 10.59
C TRP A 95 -2.00 0.06 9.33
N CYS A 96 -2.68 1.17 9.11
CA CYS A 96 -2.39 2.06 7.98
C CYS A 96 -0.93 2.56 8.00
N ALA A 97 -0.44 3.05 9.14
CA ALA A 97 0.93 3.50 9.33
C ALA A 97 1.95 2.34 9.28
N CYS A 98 1.59 1.18 9.85
CA CYS A 98 2.41 -0.02 9.73
C CYS A 98 2.58 -0.47 8.27
N PHE A 99 1.54 -0.34 7.45
CA PHE A 99 1.57 -0.64 6.03
C PHE A 99 2.54 0.26 5.27
N VAL A 100 2.46 1.57 5.47
CA VAL A 100 3.37 2.54 4.84
C VAL A 100 4.82 2.26 5.25
N SER A 101 5.07 2.06 6.56
CA SER A 101 6.39 1.69 7.08
C SER A 101 6.93 0.39 6.48
N TRP A 102 6.06 -0.62 6.33
CA TRP A 102 6.43 -1.89 5.72
C TRP A 102 6.79 -1.71 4.24
N CYS A 103 6.02 -0.95 3.48
CA CYS A 103 6.32 -0.64 2.07
C CYS A 103 7.68 0.08 1.94
N ALA A 104 7.95 1.04 2.85
CA ALA A 104 9.22 1.74 2.89
C ALA A 104 10.40 0.81 3.20
N ASP A 105 10.23 -0.14 4.13
CA ASP A 105 11.23 -1.16 4.46
C ASP A 105 11.57 -2.04 3.26
N GLN A 106 10.55 -2.49 2.53
CA GLN A 106 10.73 -3.31 1.33
C GLN A 106 11.55 -2.60 0.24
N CYS A 107 11.53 -1.28 0.22
CA CYS A 107 12.33 -0.44 -0.67
C CYS A 107 13.71 -0.05 -0.11
N GLY A 108 14.02 -0.40 1.14
CA GLY A 108 15.24 0.02 1.84
C GLY A 108 15.22 1.48 2.29
N TYR A 109 14.04 2.13 2.30
CA TYR A 109 13.92 3.56 2.61
C TYR A 109 13.98 3.86 4.09
N LEU A 110 13.73 2.88 4.96
CA LEU A 110 13.96 3.02 6.40
C LEU A 110 15.47 3.04 6.71
N GLU A 111 16.23 2.13 6.12
CA GLU A 111 17.70 2.04 6.32
C GLU A 111 18.43 3.28 5.78
N SER A 112 17.97 3.80 4.63
CA SER A 112 18.55 5.01 4.01
C SER A 112 18.07 6.32 4.63
N GLY A 113 17.08 6.29 5.54
CA GLY A 113 16.51 7.48 6.17
C GLY A 113 15.64 8.34 5.25
N ILE A 114 15.20 7.81 4.12
CA ILE A 114 14.28 8.49 3.18
C ILE A 114 12.89 8.58 3.78
N LEU A 115 12.46 7.54 4.51
CA LEU A 115 11.19 7.46 5.22
C LEU A 115 11.40 6.99 6.65
N PRO A 116 10.61 7.47 7.63
CA PRO A 116 10.64 6.99 9.01
C PRO A 116 9.92 5.64 9.15
N LYS A 117 10.22 4.92 10.22
CA LYS A 117 9.38 3.81 10.71
C LYS A 117 8.40 4.37 11.73
N PHE A 118 7.10 4.33 11.44
CA PHE A 118 6.07 4.85 12.35
C PHE A 118 4.83 3.94 12.35
N SER A 119 4.09 3.95 13.46
CA SER A 119 2.83 3.22 13.65
C SER A 119 1.67 4.12 14.06
N LEU A 120 1.97 5.38 14.43
CA LEU A 120 1.00 6.45 14.62
C LEU A 120 1.11 7.43 13.46
N CYS A 121 -0.02 7.87 12.93
CA CYS A 121 -0.02 8.79 11.79
C CYS A 121 0.59 10.15 12.18
N SER A 122 0.33 10.63 13.39
CA SER A 122 0.92 11.86 13.93
C SER A 122 2.45 11.83 13.96
N ASP A 123 3.08 10.69 14.33
CA ASP A 123 4.55 10.57 14.31
C ASP A 123 5.11 10.74 12.88
N GLY A 124 4.35 10.29 11.87
CA GLY A 124 4.70 10.49 10.47
C GLY A 124 4.62 11.96 10.06
N VAL A 125 3.55 12.66 10.44
CA VAL A 125 3.39 14.11 10.20
C VAL A 125 4.53 14.88 10.83
N ASP A 126 4.79 14.68 12.13
CA ASP A 126 5.85 15.35 12.88
C ASP A 126 7.23 15.16 12.23
N TRP A 127 7.48 13.94 11.72
CA TRP A 127 8.74 13.66 11.05
C TRP A 127 8.89 14.46 9.75
N PHE A 128 7.85 14.51 8.90
CA PHE A 128 7.89 15.25 7.64
C PHE A 128 7.97 16.77 7.87
N GLU A 129 7.23 17.29 8.85
CA GLU A 129 7.30 18.70 9.24
C GLU A 129 8.69 19.05 9.77
N GLY A 130 9.23 18.24 10.67
CA GLY A 130 10.57 18.43 11.25
C GLY A 130 11.70 18.40 10.22
N ASN A 131 11.51 17.71 9.09
CA ASN A 131 12.47 17.66 7.99
C ASN A 131 12.20 18.68 6.87
N GLY A 132 11.18 19.52 7.01
CA GLY A 132 10.79 20.49 5.97
C GLY A 132 10.26 19.84 4.68
N GLN A 133 9.71 18.64 4.81
CA GLN A 133 9.18 17.81 3.72
C GLN A 133 7.64 17.70 3.75
N TRP A 134 6.97 18.61 4.42
CA TRP A 134 5.52 18.66 4.52
C TRP A 134 4.90 19.62 3.51
N GLN A 135 3.77 19.23 2.90
CA GLN A 135 2.94 20.06 2.04
C GLN A 135 1.48 20.01 2.50
N GLY A 136 0.78 21.13 2.43
CA GLY A 136 -0.63 21.22 2.78
C GLY A 136 -1.54 20.55 1.74
N LYS A 137 -2.83 20.42 2.09
CA LYS A 137 -3.84 19.68 1.32
C LYS A 137 -4.06 20.13 -0.13
N ASP A 138 -3.77 21.39 -0.44
CA ASP A 138 -3.94 21.95 -1.80
C ASP A 138 -2.74 21.69 -2.73
N TYR A 139 -1.71 21.00 -2.21
CA TYR A 139 -0.56 20.56 -3.01
C TYR A 139 -1.00 19.49 -4.01
N GLU A 140 -0.47 19.55 -5.24
CA GLU A 140 -0.65 18.51 -6.25
C GLU A 140 0.45 17.44 -6.07
N PRO A 141 0.12 16.28 -5.43
CA PRO A 141 1.13 15.32 -5.02
C PRO A 141 1.66 14.51 -6.20
N LYS A 142 2.83 13.91 -5.98
CA LYS A 142 3.50 13.03 -6.93
C LYS A 142 3.39 11.57 -6.47
N ALA A 143 3.60 10.66 -7.40
CA ALA A 143 3.73 9.24 -7.06
C ALA A 143 4.80 9.04 -5.97
N GLY A 144 4.47 8.26 -4.95
CA GLY A 144 5.33 8.00 -3.81
C GLY A 144 5.23 9.00 -2.65
N ASP A 145 4.59 10.15 -2.82
CA ASP A 145 4.28 11.02 -1.69
C ASP A 145 3.38 10.27 -0.69
N ILE A 146 3.46 10.63 0.58
CA ILE A 146 2.68 10.01 1.66
C ILE A 146 1.54 10.95 2.01
N ILE A 147 0.31 10.49 1.83
CA ILE A 147 -0.90 11.30 2.10
C ILE A 147 -1.42 11.00 3.50
N PHE A 148 -1.77 12.05 4.24
CA PHE A 148 -2.34 11.98 5.58
C PHE A 148 -3.74 12.58 5.59
N PHE A 149 -4.63 11.97 6.38
CA PHE A 149 -6.01 12.36 6.52
C PHE A 149 -6.36 12.62 7.98
N ASP A 150 -7.24 13.58 8.17
CA ASP A 150 -7.94 13.88 9.41
C ASP A 150 -9.44 13.68 9.11
N TRP A 151 -9.98 12.52 9.50
CA TRP A 151 -11.34 12.16 9.19
C TRP A 151 -12.34 12.92 10.05
N SER A 152 -13.49 13.25 9.50
CA SER A 152 -14.53 14.02 10.19
C SER A 152 -15.27 13.26 11.30
N ASN A 153 -14.94 11.98 11.53
CA ASN A 153 -15.60 11.15 12.54
C ASN A 153 -15.31 11.56 14.00
N ASP A 154 -14.20 12.22 14.28
CA ASP A 154 -13.83 12.77 15.59
C ASP A 154 -13.82 14.30 15.64
N GLY A 155 -14.15 14.97 14.53
CA GLY A 155 -14.38 16.42 14.48
C GLY A 155 -13.32 17.22 13.73
N GLN A 156 -12.38 16.57 13.03
CA GLN A 156 -11.27 17.23 12.33
C GLN A 156 -10.46 18.13 13.28
N ASP A 157 -9.85 17.51 14.27
CA ASP A 157 -9.12 18.19 15.35
C ASP A 157 -7.69 18.62 14.95
N GLY A 158 -7.25 18.26 13.76
CA GLY A 158 -5.93 18.55 13.19
C GLY A 158 -4.92 17.42 13.38
N ASP A 159 -5.30 16.32 14.02
CA ASP A 159 -4.47 15.14 14.16
C ASP A 159 -4.73 14.16 13.01
N ALA A 160 -3.69 13.46 12.58
CA ALA A 160 -3.81 12.52 11.48
C ALA A 160 -4.34 11.15 11.94
N ASP A 161 -5.49 10.74 11.39
CA ASP A 161 -6.14 9.46 11.68
C ASP A 161 -5.72 8.35 10.73
N HIS A 162 -5.35 8.72 9.52
CA HIS A 162 -5.10 7.77 8.46
C HIS A 162 -3.95 8.21 7.56
N VAL A 163 -3.33 7.23 6.90
CA VAL A 163 -2.19 7.46 6.02
C VAL A 163 -2.20 6.47 4.85
N GLY A 164 -1.78 6.94 3.68
CA GLY A 164 -1.64 6.14 2.48
C GLY A 164 -0.43 6.54 1.63
N ILE A 165 -0.24 5.86 0.52
CA ILE A 165 0.80 6.13 -0.47
C ILE A 165 0.12 6.65 -1.73
N VAL A 166 0.55 7.81 -2.22
CA VAL A 166 0.07 8.36 -3.48
C VAL A 166 0.56 7.51 -4.65
N GLU A 167 -0.38 6.94 -5.39
CA GLU A 167 -0.08 6.23 -6.64
C GLU A 167 0.25 7.22 -7.77
N LYS A 168 -0.59 8.23 -7.92
CA LYS A 168 -0.49 9.29 -8.92
C LYS A 168 -1.45 10.44 -8.63
N CYS A 169 -1.26 11.57 -9.27
CA CYS A 169 -2.23 12.65 -9.35
C CYS A 169 -2.50 12.99 -10.82
N GLU A 170 -3.75 12.94 -11.25
CA GLU A 170 -4.14 13.22 -12.63
C GLU A 170 -5.45 13.99 -12.67
N ASN A 171 -5.50 15.08 -13.44
CA ASN A 171 -6.69 15.90 -13.64
C ASN A 171 -7.34 16.40 -12.34
N GLY A 172 -6.52 16.75 -11.33
CA GLY A 172 -6.98 17.22 -10.02
C GLY A 172 -7.54 16.12 -9.12
N VAL A 173 -7.26 14.83 -9.44
CA VAL A 173 -7.63 13.67 -8.63
C VAL A 173 -6.36 12.95 -8.18
N VAL A 174 -6.25 12.76 -6.87
CA VAL A 174 -5.21 11.97 -6.22
C VAL A 174 -5.69 10.53 -6.13
N TYR A 175 -4.92 9.59 -6.63
CA TYR A 175 -5.12 8.15 -6.49
C TYR A 175 -4.14 7.61 -5.45
N THR A 176 -4.62 6.75 -4.56
CA THR A 176 -3.85 6.24 -3.41
C THR A 176 -3.88 4.73 -3.33
N VAL A 177 -2.89 4.17 -2.64
CA VAL A 177 -2.92 2.80 -2.12
C VAL A 177 -2.84 2.90 -0.60
N GLU A 178 -3.85 2.37 0.07
CA GLU A 178 -4.04 2.51 1.51
C GLU A 178 -4.17 1.16 2.19
N GLY A 179 -3.40 0.97 3.25
CA GLY A 179 -3.61 -0.11 4.21
C GLY A 179 -4.70 0.26 5.21
N ASN A 180 -5.41 -0.72 5.75
CA ASN A 180 -6.47 -0.53 6.73
C ASN A 180 -7.68 0.31 6.25
N SER A 181 -7.86 0.45 4.96
CA SER A 181 -9.05 1.08 4.38
C SER A 181 -10.21 0.08 4.40
N GLY A 182 -11.06 0.15 5.43
CA GLY A 182 -12.08 -0.86 5.71
C GLY A 182 -11.46 -2.25 5.97
N ASP A 183 -10.42 -2.28 6.79
CA ASP A 183 -9.63 -3.46 7.19
C ASP A 183 -8.94 -4.19 6.01
N ALA A 184 -8.74 -3.51 4.89
CA ALA A 184 -8.08 -4.08 3.70
C ALA A 184 -7.08 -3.11 3.06
N CYS A 185 -6.18 -3.63 2.23
CA CYS A 185 -5.36 -2.81 1.34
C CYS A 185 -6.16 -2.50 0.08
N ARG A 186 -6.43 -1.21 -0.18
CA ARG A 186 -7.30 -0.75 -1.28
C ARG A 186 -6.69 0.42 -2.05
N GLN A 187 -7.13 0.55 -3.30
CA GLN A 187 -6.99 1.79 -4.06
C GLN A 187 -8.19 2.69 -3.78
N ASN A 188 -7.92 3.97 -3.50
CA ASN A 188 -8.92 5.00 -3.33
C ASN A 188 -8.59 6.21 -4.22
N SER A 189 -9.49 7.20 -4.27
CA SER A 189 -9.22 8.45 -4.97
C SER A 189 -9.97 9.62 -4.35
N TYR A 190 -9.33 10.79 -4.36
CA TYR A 190 -9.83 12.01 -3.75
C TYR A 190 -9.55 13.21 -4.66
N PRO A 191 -10.41 14.24 -4.72
CA PRO A 191 -10.02 15.49 -5.35
C PRO A 191 -8.83 16.12 -4.60
N VAL A 192 -7.93 16.81 -5.31
CA VAL A 192 -6.93 17.67 -4.67
C VAL A 192 -7.65 18.71 -3.82
N GLY A 193 -7.18 18.94 -2.61
CA GLY A 193 -7.84 19.86 -1.66
C GLY A 193 -9.09 19.26 -0.99
N TYR A 194 -9.34 17.94 -1.10
CA TYR A 194 -10.43 17.30 -0.38
C TYR A 194 -10.35 17.62 1.12
N TYR A 195 -11.47 17.96 1.73
CA TYR A 195 -11.50 18.60 3.05
C TYR A 195 -10.93 17.75 4.19
N GLU A 196 -10.94 16.43 4.05
CA GLU A 196 -10.38 15.49 5.03
C GLU A 196 -8.89 15.14 4.74
N ILE A 197 -8.28 15.67 3.69
CA ILE A 197 -6.83 15.59 3.52
C ILE A 197 -6.19 16.61 4.47
N LEU A 198 -5.33 16.12 5.37
CA LEU A 198 -4.53 16.98 6.24
C LEU A 198 -3.34 17.56 5.47
N GLY A 199 -2.63 16.73 4.74
CA GLY A 199 -1.49 17.12 3.92
C GLY A 199 -0.68 15.94 3.40
N TYR A 200 0.54 16.26 2.96
CA TYR A 200 1.42 15.31 2.29
C TYR A 200 2.84 15.38 2.83
N GLY A 201 3.41 14.24 3.15
CA GLY A 201 4.84 14.07 3.30
C GLY A 201 5.49 13.81 1.95
N CYS A 202 6.53 14.57 1.61
CA CYS A 202 7.22 14.51 0.30
C CYS A 202 8.65 13.99 0.49
N PRO A 203 8.89 12.66 0.46
CA PRO A 203 10.21 12.09 0.68
C PRO A 203 11.22 12.52 -0.38
N SER A 204 12.49 12.62 0.01
CA SER A 204 13.61 12.91 -0.91
C SER A 204 14.20 11.61 -1.45
N TYR A 205 13.54 11.02 -2.43
CA TYR A 205 13.94 9.76 -3.07
C TYR A 205 15.27 9.85 -3.84
#